data_34b280bb3dccedc5b4656a91a5dee8a5
#
_entry.id   34b280bb3dccedc5b4656a91a5dee8a5
#
_cell.length_a   1.000
_cell.length_b   1.000
_cell.length_c   1.000
_cell.angle_alpha   90.00
_cell.angle_beta   90.00
_cell.angle_gamma   90.00
#
_symmetry.space_group_name_H-M   'P 1'
#
loop_
_entity.id
_entity.type
_entity.pdbx_description
1 polymer ?
#
loop_
_entity_poly.entity_id
_entity_poly.type
_entity_poly.pdbx_seq_one_letter_code
_entity_poly.pdbx_strand_id
1 'polypeptide(L)'
;WVVLDPVIVVTHDRNIPLGYDAERLCLISLGALQPQAPGYDAEAQDSATLVDNYYNLMRYVKDFDGVESATPVLGFCYPNSSGSSNSQLFAEGDTIPLSIMMIQFLPHTNFFDTYGFRSGKGRTLGQLSDYAYAPNDIVLTENAAEQLFHTKDAHGKRCVSRDHGDTLYMPVVGTIGAMKMYSE
;
A
#
# COMPACT_ATOMS: atom_id res chain seq x y z
N TRP A 1 36.00 -12.20 -8.59
CA TRP A 1 34.88 -11.33 -9.02
C TRP A 1 33.51 -11.81 -8.50
N VAL A 2 33.24 -13.10 -8.47
CA VAL A 2 31.94 -13.67 -8.08
C VAL A 2 31.58 -13.45 -6.61
N VAL A 3 32.55 -13.16 -5.73
CA VAL A 3 32.31 -13.00 -4.28
C VAL A 3 32.03 -11.54 -3.90
N LEU A 4 32.51 -10.58 -4.68
CA LEU A 4 32.33 -9.16 -4.38
C LEU A 4 30.94 -8.64 -4.78
N ASP A 5 30.39 -9.14 -5.87
CA ASP A 5 29.07 -8.70 -6.37
C ASP A 5 27.93 -8.92 -5.36
N PRO A 6 27.74 -10.10 -4.74
CA PRO A 6 26.68 -10.29 -3.74
C PRO A 6 26.86 -9.40 -2.51
N VAL A 7 28.10 -9.18 -2.06
CA VAL A 7 28.37 -8.32 -0.90
C VAL A 7 28.04 -6.86 -1.20
N ILE A 8 28.38 -6.39 -2.39
CA ILE A 8 28.09 -5.00 -2.81
C ILE A 8 26.57 -4.81 -2.96
N VAL A 9 25.88 -5.75 -3.60
CA VAL A 9 24.41 -5.69 -3.79
C VAL A 9 23.70 -5.72 -2.44
N VAL A 10 24.02 -6.66 -1.56
CA VAL A 10 23.40 -6.75 -0.22
C VAL A 10 23.69 -5.49 0.61
N THR A 11 24.92 -4.96 0.57
CA THR A 11 25.26 -3.73 1.30
C THR A 11 24.53 -2.52 0.73
N HIS A 12 24.38 -2.45 -0.59
CA HIS A 12 23.61 -1.39 -1.25
C HIS A 12 22.15 -1.46 -0.85
N ASP A 13 21.55 -2.64 -0.93
CA ASP A 13 20.13 -2.85 -0.61
C ASP A 13 19.82 -2.54 0.86
N ARG A 14 20.70 -2.89 1.78
CA ARG A 14 20.58 -2.53 3.21
C ARG A 14 20.58 -1.03 3.46
N ASN A 15 21.33 -0.27 2.66
CA ASN A 15 21.47 1.18 2.82
C ASN A 15 20.37 1.98 2.11
N ILE A 16 19.48 1.36 1.33
CA ILE A 16 18.32 2.04 0.74
C ILE A 16 17.32 2.38 1.85
N PRO A 17 16.94 3.66 2.00
CA PRO A 17 15.93 4.05 2.99
C PRO A 17 14.62 3.32 2.76
N LEU A 18 13.97 2.89 3.84
CA LEU A 18 12.65 2.23 3.77
C LEU A 18 11.60 3.10 3.07
N GLY A 19 11.71 4.42 3.21
CA GLY A 19 10.74 5.36 2.65
C GLY A 19 9.49 5.55 3.51
N TYR A 20 9.45 4.90 4.68
CA TYR A 20 8.42 5.03 5.71
C TYR A 20 9.05 4.89 7.11
N ASP A 21 8.31 5.27 8.16
CA ASP A 21 8.77 5.28 9.56
C ASP A 21 8.44 3.94 10.23
N ALA A 22 9.35 2.95 10.09
CA ALA A 22 9.13 1.63 10.66
C ALA A 22 9.30 1.57 12.19
N GLU A 23 10.07 2.46 12.79
CA GLU A 23 10.43 2.40 14.23
C GLU A 23 9.24 2.75 15.13
N ARG A 24 8.29 3.50 14.62
CA ARG A 24 7.11 3.96 15.36
C ARG A 24 5.84 3.17 15.04
N LEU A 25 5.94 2.14 14.19
CA LEU A 25 4.81 1.31 13.79
C LEU A 25 4.63 0.11 14.72
N CYS A 26 3.40 -0.12 15.14
CA CYS A 26 2.99 -1.33 15.83
C CYS A 26 1.87 -2.01 15.04
N LEU A 27 2.03 -3.29 14.75
CA LEU A 27 1.01 -4.09 14.09
C LEU A 27 0.14 -4.78 15.14
N ILE A 28 -1.16 -4.51 15.09
CA ILE A 28 -2.16 -5.23 15.90
C ILE A 28 -2.88 -6.21 14.97
N SER A 29 -2.71 -7.50 15.23
CA SER A 29 -3.43 -8.54 14.49
C SER A 29 -4.75 -8.84 15.20
N LEU A 30 -5.85 -8.70 14.46
CA LEU A 30 -7.19 -9.06 14.93
C LEU A 30 -7.55 -10.42 14.34
N GLY A 31 -7.75 -11.40 15.21
CA GLY A 31 -8.29 -12.70 14.79
C GLY A 31 -9.80 -12.61 14.55
N ALA A 32 -10.29 -13.16 13.45
CA ALA A 32 -11.72 -13.39 13.31
C ALA A 32 -12.19 -14.45 14.33
N LEU A 33 -13.33 -14.21 14.96
CA LEU A 33 -13.96 -15.21 15.81
C LEU A 33 -14.31 -16.46 14.99
N GLN A 34 -14.01 -17.62 15.52
CA GLN A 34 -14.42 -18.86 14.88
C GLN A 34 -15.93 -19.08 15.07
N PRO A 35 -16.62 -19.78 14.16
CA PRO A 35 -18.06 -20.03 14.25
C PRO A 35 -18.54 -20.64 15.56
N GLN A 36 -17.66 -21.30 16.29
CA GLN A 36 -17.94 -21.93 17.58
C GLN A 36 -17.59 -21.05 18.79
N ALA A 37 -16.97 -19.86 18.55
CA ALA A 37 -16.57 -18.99 19.63
C ALA A 37 -17.78 -18.28 20.28
N PRO A 38 -17.79 -18.08 21.59
CA PRO A 38 -18.78 -17.24 22.23
C PRO A 38 -18.78 -15.83 21.63
N GLY A 39 -19.95 -15.33 21.26
CA GLY A 39 -20.09 -14.01 20.66
C GLY A 39 -19.84 -13.98 19.14
N TYR A 40 -19.70 -15.14 18.47
CA TYR A 40 -19.66 -15.20 17.02
C TYR A 40 -21.03 -14.76 16.44
N ASP A 41 -20.98 -13.84 15.54
CA ASP A 41 -22.12 -13.35 14.77
C ASP A 41 -21.81 -13.47 13.28
N ALA A 42 -22.55 -14.33 12.58
CA ALA A 42 -22.34 -14.56 11.15
C ALA A 42 -22.70 -13.33 10.30
N GLU A 43 -23.69 -12.54 10.73
CA GLU A 43 -24.12 -11.34 10.00
C GLU A 43 -23.08 -10.22 10.11
N ALA A 44 -22.34 -10.17 11.22
CA ALA A 44 -21.23 -9.24 11.41
C ALA A 44 -19.99 -9.57 10.56
N GLN A 45 -19.98 -10.68 9.83
CA GLN A 45 -18.87 -11.10 8.96
C GLN A 45 -19.10 -10.75 7.49
N ASP A 46 -20.22 -10.10 7.14
CA ASP A 46 -20.38 -9.61 5.77
C ASP A 46 -19.39 -8.46 5.46
N SER A 47 -19.06 -8.27 4.17
CA SER A 47 -17.99 -7.35 3.76
C SER A 47 -18.26 -5.90 4.14
N ALA A 48 -19.51 -5.44 4.12
CA ALA A 48 -19.86 -4.07 4.46
C ALA A 48 -19.72 -3.83 5.96
N THR A 49 -20.24 -4.75 6.78
CA THR A 49 -20.11 -4.70 8.25
C THR A 49 -18.66 -4.78 8.69
N LEU A 50 -17.83 -5.59 8.01
CA LEU A 50 -16.39 -5.65 8.31
C LEU A 50 -15.69 -4.31 8.05
N VAL A 51 -16.01 -3.64 6.95
CA VAL A 51 -15.44 -2.30 6.66
C VAL A 51 -15.85 -1.29 7.72
N ASP A 52 -17.13 -1.24 8.10
CA ASP A 52 -17.60 -0.34 9.16
C ASP A 52 -16.95 -0.66 10.51
N ASN A 53 -16.75 -1.93 10.83
CA ASN A 53 -16.05 -2.37 12.03
C ASN A 53 -14.60 -1.90 12.04
N TYR A 54 -13.88 -1.91 10.91
CA TYR A 54 -12.53 -1.36 10.82
C TYR A 54 -12.51 0.15 11.09
N TYR A 55 -13.42 0.93 10.53
CA TYR A 55 -13.49 2.37 10.81
C TYR A 55 -13.82 2.65 12.28
N ASN A 56 -14.73 1.89 12.89
CA ASN A 56 -15.08 2.02 14.31
C ASN A 56 -13.89 1.65 15.21
N LEU A 57 -13.22 0.56 14.90
CA LEU A 57 -12.04 0.12 15.66
C LEU A 57 -10.91 1.15 15.60
N MET A 58 -10.64 1.73 14.43
CA MET A 58 -9.61 2.76 14.30
C MET A 58 -9.92 4.01 15.12
N ARG A 59 -11.18 4.43 15.18
CA ARG A 59 -11.59 5.53 16.07
C ARG A 59 -11.31 5.17 17.51
N TYR A 60 -11.66 3.97 17.92
CA TYR A 60 -11.42 3.47 19.28
C TYR A 60 -9.91 3.41 19.62
N VAL A 61 -9.10 2.87 18.72
CA VAL A 61 -7.63 2.75 18.91
C VAL A 61 -6.97 4.12 19.02
N LYS A 62 -7.44 5.12 18.27
CA LYS A 62 -6.91 6.49 18.33
C LYS A 62 -7.16 7.19 19.68
N ASP A 63 -8.14 6.74 20.45
CA ASP A 63 -8.45 7.31 21.77
C ASP A 63 -7.49 6.82 22.88
N PHE A 64 -6.60 5.88 22.60
CA PHE A 64 -5.59 5.44 23.55
C PHE A 64 -4.41 6.41 23.62
N ASP A 65 -3.95 6.68 24.85
CA ASP A 65 -2.77 7.51 25.09
C ASP A 65 -1.54 6.95 24.35
N GLY A 66 -0.84 7.83 23.65
CA GLY A 66 0.36 7.49 22.91
C GLY A 66 0.10 6.97 21.47
N VAL A 67 -1.15 6.81 21.04
CA VAL A 67 -1.49 6.51 19.66
C VAL A 67 -1.69 7.80 18.88
N GLU A 68 -0.78 8.10 17.96
CA GLU A 68 -0.87 9.30 17.12
C GLU A 68 -1.77 9.08 15.91
N SER A 69 -1.73 7.88 15.32
CA SER A 69 -2.50 7.51 14.14
C SER A 69 -2.74 6.01 14.09
N ALA A 70 -3.78 5.58 13.39
CA ALA A 70 -4.07 4.17 13.15
C ALA A 70 -4.68 4.03 11.75
N THR A 71 -4.32 2.95 11.08
CA THR A 71 -4.88 2.57 9.78
C THR A 71 -5.04 1.06 9.69
N PRO A 72 -6.11 0.55 9.09
CA PRO A 72 -6.20 -0.87 8.81
C PRO A 72 -5.28 -1.24 7.67
N VAL A 73 -4.77 -2.46 7.70
CA VAL A 73 -4.02 -3.07 6.62
C VAL A 73 -4.86 -4.20 6.05
N LEU A 74 -5.12 -4.14 4.75
CA LEU A 74 -5.92 -5.15 4.09
C LEU A 74 -5.02 -6.25 3.50
N GLY A 75 -5.43 -7.49 3.71
CA GLY A 75 -4.69 -8.64 3.20
C GLY A 75 -3.35 -8.85 3.93
N PHE A 76 -2.41 -9.48 3.23
CA PHE A 76 -1.13 -9.92 3.78
C PHE A 76 0.08 -9.16 3.19
N CYS A 77 -0.15 -8.24 2.25
CA CYS A 77 0.90 -7.44 1.61
C CYS A 77 0.84 -5.99 2.11
N TYR A 78 1.75 -5.64 2.97
CA TYR A 78 1.93 -4.30 3.53
C TYR A 78 3.42 -4.04 3.82
N PRO A 79 3.85 -2.80 3.99
CA PRO A 79 5.26 -2.50 4.27
C PRO A 79 5.78 -3.27 5.47
N ASN A 80 6.92 -3.92 5.31
CA ASN A 80 7.58 -4.80 6.29
C ASN A 80 6.81 -6.11 6.61
N SER A 81 5.90 -6.54 5.74
CA SER A 81 5.28 -7.87 5.85
C SER A 81 6.09 -8.92 5.09
N SER A 82 5.90 -10.19 5.43
CA SER A 82 6.43 -11.32 4.64
C SER A 82 5.56 -11.67 3.42
N GLY A 83 4.42 -11.02 3.28
CA GLY A 83 3.49 -11.26 2.18
C GLY A 83 3.87 -10.52 0.90
N SER A 84 3.54 -11.09 -0.24
CA SER A 84 3.69 -10.44 -1.54
C SER A 84 2.42 -10.57 -2.36
N SER A 85 2.07 -9.49 -3.04
CA SER A 85 0.99 -9.47 -4.03
C SER A 85 1.54 -8.81 -5.29
N ASN A 86 1.99 -9.63 -6.22
CA ASN A 86 2.61 -9.16 -7.44
C ASN A 86 1.57 -9.02 -8.55
N SER A 87 1.67 -7.94 -9.30
CA SER A 87 0.88 -7.70 -10.50
C SER A 87 1.75 -7.15 -11.62
N GLN A 88 1.27 -7.25 -12.85
CA GLN A 88 1.90 -6.65 -14.00
C GLN A 88 1.09 -5.44 -14.44
N LEU A 89 1.73 -4.27 -14.41
CA LEU A 89 1.15 -3.05 -14.93
C LEU A 89 1.87 -2.60 -16.20
N PHE A 90 1.09 -2.05 -17.10
CA PHE A 90 1.55 -1.42 -18.33
C PHE A 90 1.22 0.08 -18.26
N ALA A 91 2.05 0.93 -18.81
CA ALA A 91 1.58 2.27 -19.16
C ALA A 91 0.52 2.14 -20.27
N GLU A 92 -0.51 2.99 -20.25
CA GLU A 92 -1.53 2.96 -21.30
C GLU A 92 -0.90 3.16 -22.67
N GLY A 93 -1.18 2.24 -23.59
CA GLY A 93 -0.60 2.20 -24.94
C GLY A 93 0.74 1.49 -25.05
N ASP A 94 1.34 1.06 -23.93
CA ASP A 94 2.59 0.30 -23.94
C ASP A 94 2.34 -1.21 -23.92
N THR A 95 3.36 -1.95 -24.35
CA THR A 95 3.37 -3.42 -24.35
C THR A 95 4.37 -4.02 -23.38
N ILE A 96 5.22 -3.21 -22.76
CA ILE A 96 6.22 -3.65 -21.80
C ILE A 96 5.64 -3.59 -20.38
N PRO A 97 5.48 -4.73 -19.69
CA PRO A 97 4.97 -4.74 -18.33
C PRO A 97 6.04 -4.34 -17.32
N LEU A 98 5.61 -3.68 -16.27
CA LEU A 98 6.37 -3.55 -15.03
C LEU A 98 5.77 -4.51 -13.99
N SER A 99 6.58 -5.42 -13.46
CA SER A 99 6.18 -6.22 -12.30
C SER A 99 6.27 -5.36 -11.05
N ILE A 100 5.15 -5.24 -10.35
CA ILE A 100 5.04 -4.41 -9.14
C ILE A 100 4.44 -5.22 -8.00
N MET A 101 4.71 -4.79 -6.78
CA MET A 101 4.03 -5.24 -5.59
C MET A 101 2.87 -4.30 -5.27
N MET A 102 1.69 -4.85 -5.02
CA MET A 102 0.48 -4.09 -4.73
C MET A 102 0.14 -4.17 -3.25
N ILE A 103 -0.16 -3.01 -2.66
CA ILE A 103 -0.67 -2.87 -1.30
C ILE A 103 -2.11 -2.39 -1.39
N GLN A 104 -2.99 -3.01 -0.62
CA GLN A 104 -4.37 -2.57 -0.49
C GLN A 104 -4.54 -1.77 0.80
N PHE A 105 -5.19 -0.63 0.70
CA PHE A 105 -5.53 0.22 1.85
C PHE A 105 -6.99 0.67 1.79
N LEU A 106 -7.55 1.04 2.94
CA LEU A 106 -8.86 1.65 2.99
C LEU A 106 -8.75 3.17 2.79
N PRO A 107 -9.56 3.77 1.92
CA PRO A 107 -9.66 5.23 1.81
C PRO A 107 -10.04 5.89 3.14
N HIS A 108 -9.67 7.16 3.31
CA HIS A 108 -9.99 7.98 4.49
C HIS A 108 -9.50 7.42 5.83
N THR A 109 -8.39 6.68 5.83
CA THR A 109 -7.85 6.03 7.03
C THR A 109 -6.50 6.57 7.49
N ASN A 110 -6.04 7.68 6.93
CA ASN A 110 -4.70 8.24 7.18
C ASN A 110 -3.56 7.27 6.87
N PHE A 111 -3.77 6.32 5.96
CA PHE A 111 -2.78 5.27 5.63
C PHE A 111 -1.40 5.86 5.34
N PHE A 112 -1.33 6.89 4.51
CA PHE A 112 -0.06 7.49 4.10
C PHE A 112 0.65 8.19 5.26
N ASP A 113 -0.10 8.88 6.11
CA ASP A 113 0.46 9.60 7.27
C ASP A 113 0.86 8.62 8.39
N THR A 114 0.08 7.56 8.61
CA THR A 114 0.38 6.53 9.62
C THR A 114 1.70 5.83 9.33
N TYR A 115 1.97 5.51 8.07
CA TYR A 115 3.25 4.95 7.66
C TYR A 115 4.37 6.00 7.55
N GLY A 116 4.06 7.29 7.58
CA GLY A 116 5.05 8.35 7.42
C GLY A 116 5.72 8.30 6.05
N PHE A 117 4.99 7.96 4.99
CA PHE A 117 5.54 7.98 3.64
C PHE A 117 6.05 9.38 3.28
N ARG A 118 7.02 9.44 2.40
CA ARG A 118 7.44 10.71 1.82
C ARG A 118 6.45 11.14 0.73
N SER A 119 6.13 12.43 0.69
CA SER A 119 5.37 12.98 -0.43
C SER A 119 6.11 12.76 -1.74
N GLY A 120 5.42 12.27 -2.73
CA GLY A 120 5.89 12.24 -4.11
C GLY A 120 5.59 13.55 -4.83
N LYS A 121 5.62 13.50 -6.15
CA LYS A 121 5.21 14.61 -7.01
C LYS A 121 3.70 14.63 -7.22
N GLY A 122 3.14 15.81 -7.46
CA GLY A 122 1.71 16.00 -7.66
C GLY A 122 0.97 16.26 -6.35
N ARG A 123 0.16 15.31 -5.86
CA ARG A 123 -0.63 15.47 -4.63
C ARG A 123 0.23 15.30 -3.38
N THR A 124 -0.08 16.08 -2.33
CA THR A 124 0.48 15.85 -0.99
C THR A 124 -0.13 14.59 -0.34
N LEU A 125 0.49 14.08 0.72
CA LEU A 125 -0.05 12.93 1.46
C LEU A 125 -1.45 13.20 2.02
N GLY A 126 -1.68 14.39 2.59
CA GLY A 126 -3.00 14.80 3.07
C GLY A 126 -4.04 14.80 1.94
N GLN A 127 -3.69 15.32 0.76
CA GLN A 127 -4.58 15.26 -0.39
C GLN A 127 -4.85 13.83 -0.88
N LEU A 128 -3.91 12.90 -0.71
CA LEU A 128 -4.12 11.49 -1.00
C LEU A 128 -4.98 10.82 0.07
N SER A 129 -4.80 11.17 1.34
CA SER A 129 -5.63 10.64 2.44
C SER A 129 -7.09 11.06 2.33
N ASP A 130 -7.34 12.30 1.88
CA ASP A 130 -8.69 12.87 1.74
C ASP A 130 -9.34 12.58 0.37
N TYR A 131 -8.61 11.95 -0.55
CA TYR A 131 -9.09 11.70 -1.90
C TYR A 131 -10.25 10.69 -1.92
N ALA A 132 -11.28 10.97 -2.70
CA ALA A 132 -12.41 10.07 -2.92
C ALA A 132 -12.06 9.04 -4.00
N TYR A 133 -11.45 7.93 -3.58
CA TYR A 133 -10.98 6.86 -4.48
C TYR A 133 -12.13 6.17 -5.20
N ALA A 134 -12.03 6.07 -6.53
CA ALA A 134 -12.80 5.13 -7.31
C ALA A 134 -12.18 3.70 -7.20
N PRO A 135 -12.93 2.62 -7.51
CA PRO A 135 -12.48 1.25 -7.29
C PRO A 135 -11.13 0.87 -7.91
N ASN A 136 -10.75 1.53 -9.00
CA ASN A 136 -9.53 1.20 -9.74
C ASN A 136 -8.45 2.29 -9.65
N ASP A 137 -8.67 3.31 -8.83
CA ASP A 137 -7.68 4.35 -8.63
C ASP A 137 -6.45 3.80 -7.91
N ILE A 138 -5.27 4.21 -8.38
CA ILE A 138 -4.00 3.78 -7.79
C ILE A 138 -3.10 4.96 -7.45
N VAL A 139 -2.27 4.73 -6.44
CA VAL A 139 -1.13 5.58 -6.09
C VAL A 139 0.14 4.81 -6.42
N LEU A 140 1.06 5.42 -7.15
CA LEU A 140 2.34 4.82 -7.49
C LEU A 140 3.45 5.34 -6.58
N THR A 141 4.50 4.56 -6.41
CA THR A 141 5.78 5.11 -5.95
C THR A 141 6.45 5.89 -7.09
N GLU A 142 7.29 6.87 -6.76
CA GLU A 142 8.06 7.62 -7.78
C GLU A 142 8.89 6.69 -8.68
N ASN A 143 9.43 5.60 -8.11
CA ASN A 143 10.20 4.62 -8.89
C ASN A 143 9.33 3.89 -9.92
N ALA A 144 8.13 3.47 -9.53
CA ALA A 144 7.19 2.81 -10.45
C ALA A 144 6.71 3.80 -11.52
N ALA A 145 6.43 5.04 -11.14
CA ALA A 145 6.05 6.10 -12.07
C ALA A 145 7.14 6.39 -13.10
N GLU A 146 8.41 6.45 -12.66
CA GLU A 146 9.54 6.69 -13.54
C GLU A 146 9.78 5.53 -14.52
N GLN A 147 9.61 4.28 -14.07
CA GLN A 147 9.75 3.11 -14.92
C GLN A 147 8.61 2.98 -15.94
N LEU A 148 7.36 3.28 -15.54
CA LEU A 148 6.20 3.18 -16.44
C LEU A 148 6.06 4.36 -17.38
N PHE A 149 6.33 5.57 -16.90
CA PHE A 149 5.97 6.81 -17.60
C PHE A 149 7.13 7.74 -17.85
N HIS A 150 8.35 7.36 -17.47
CA HIS A 150 9.57 8.18 -17.58
C HIS A 150 9.44 9.54 -16.87
N THR A 151 8.65 9.57 -15.79
CA THR A 151 8.47 10.76 -14.95
C THR A 151 8.09 10.34 -13.53
N LYS A 152 8.55 11.10 -12.55
CA LYS A 152 8.16 10.90 -11.13
C LYS A 152 6.76 11.42 -10.82
N ASP A 153 6.21 12.28 -11.67
CA ASP A 153 4.83 12.75 -11.59
C ASP A 153 3.97 12.02 -12.62
N ALA A 154 3.23 11.02 -12.14
CA ALA A 154 2.32 10.25 -12.98
C ALA A 154 0.84 10.61 -12.74
N HIS A 155 0.55 11.66 -11.95
CA HIS A 155 -0.81 12.10 -11.71
C HIS A 155 -1.56 12.37 -13.03
N GLY A 156 -2.76 11.81 -13.14
CA GLY A 156 -3.61 11.91 -14.34
C GLY A 156 -3.24 10.95 -15.48
N LYS A 157 -2.16 10.16 -15.35
CA LYS A 157 -1.85 9.07 -16.28
C LYS A 157 -2.68 7.83 -15.95
N ARG A 158 -2.69 6.84 -16.85
CA ARG A 158 -3.38 5.57 -16.62
C ARG A 158 -2.43 4.39 -16.78
N CYS A 159 -2.51 3.46 -15.84
CA CYS A 159 -1.97 2.12 -15.98
C CYS A 159 -3.03 1.18 -16.54
N VAL A 160 -2.56 0.07 -17.07
CA VAL A 160 -3.40 -1.03 -17.55
C VAL A 160 -2.91 -2.31 -16.90
N SER A 161 -3.82 -3.03 -16.26
CA SER A 161 -3.60 -4.43 -15.86
C SER A 161 -4.31 -5.35 -16.86
N ARG A 162 -3.64 -6.44 -17.24
CA ARG A 162 -4.18 -7.47 -18.14
C ARG A 162 -4.14 -8.79 -17.42
N ASP A 163 -5.18 -9.06 -16.67
CA ASP A 163 -5.28 -10.30 -15.90
C ASP A 163 -6.45 -11.13 -16.39
N HIS A 164 -6.24 -12.46 -16.55
CA HIS A 164 -7.25 -13.43 -16.99
C HIS A 164 -8.04 -13.08 -18.26
N GLY A 165 -7.44 -12.27 -19.15
CA GLY A 165 -8.08 -11.87 -20.42
C GLY A 165 -8.86 -10.56 -20.35
N ASP A 166 -9.07 -10.01 -19.17
CA ASP A 166 -9.68 -8.70 -18.98
C ASP A 166 -8.66 -7.59 -19.00
N THR A 167 -9.07 -6.42 -19.48
CA THR A 167 -8.25 -5.22 -19.46
C THR A 167 -8.83 -4.24 -18.46
N LEU A 168 -8.09 -4.00 -17.37
CA LEU A 168 -8.48 -3.06 -16.33
C LEU A 168 -7.67 -1.78 -16.47
N TYR A 169 -8.37 -0.66 -16.60
CA TYR A 169 -7.77 0.67 -16.60
C TYR A 169 -7.71 1.22 -15.19
N MET A 170 -6.52 1.67 -14.78
CA MET A 170 -6.24 2.11 -13.42
C MET A 170 -5.70 3.55 -13.45
N PRO A 171 -6.55 4.56 -13.19
CA PRO A 171 -6.12 5.96 -13.12
C PRO A 171 -5.12 6.17 -12.00
N VAL A 172 -4.01 6.85 -12.29
CA VAL A 172 -3.02 7.25 -11.29
C VAL A 172 -3.47 8.57 -10.66
N VAL A 173 -3.88 8.51 -9.41
CA VAL A 173 -4.37 9.69 -8.68
C VAL A 173 -3.27 10.45 -7.95
N GLY A 174 -2.08 9.89 -7.85
CA GLY A 174 -0.91 10.56 -7.29
C GLY A 174 0.29 9.64 -7.15
N THR A 175 1.38 10.21 -6.65
CA THR A 175 2.61 9.48 -6.38
C THR A 175 3.09 9.73 -4.96
N ILE A 176 3.72 8.71 -4.36
CA ILE A 176 4.44 8.80 -3.10
C ILE A 176 5.94 8.61 -3.36
N GLY A 177 6.77 9.00 -2.41
CA GLY A 177 8.21 8.77 -2.49
C GLY A 177 8.55 7.28 -2.67
N ALA A 178 9.77 7.02 -3.10
CA ALA A 178 10.26 5.65 -3.21
C ALA A 178 10.21 4.95 -1.85
N MET A 179 9.77 3.71 -1.84
CA MET A 179 9.72 2.88 -0.64
C MET A 179 10.29 1.49 -0.90
N LYS A 180 10.80 0.87 0.16
CA LYS A 180 11.24 -0.52 0.20
C LYS A 180 10.20 -1.35 0.96
N MET A 181 9.80 -2.49 0.42
CA MET A 181 8.77 -3.33 1.06
C MET A 181 9.27 -4.09 2.28
N TYR A 182 10.56 -4.45 2.30
CA TYR A 182 11.17 -5.27 3.35
C TYR A 182 12.32 -4.53 4.01
N SER A 183 12.38 -4.60 5.35
CA SER A 183 13.58 -4.29 6.12
C SER A 183 14.36 -5.59 6.29
N GLU A 184 15.42 -5.80 5.54
CA GLU A 184 16.38 -6.85 5.82
C GLU A 184 17.54 -6.32 6.64
#